data_359215ca99ebdf8ce1ec3a4e26e0a71d
#
_entry.id   359215ca99ebdf8ce1ec3a4e26e0a71d
#
_cell.length_a   1.000
_cell.length_b   1.000
_cell.length_c   1.000
_cell.angle_alpha   90.00
_cell.angle_beta   90.00
_cell.angle_gamma   90.00
#
_symmetry.space_group_name_H-M   'P 1'
#
loop_
_entity.id
_entity.type
_entity.pdbx_description
1 polymer ?
#
loop_
_entity_poly.entity_id
_entity_poly.type
_entity_poly.pdbx_seq_one_letter_code
_entity_poly.pdbx_strand_id
1 'polypeptide(L)'
;GSRLLDRMLARKLPCDMMVMDFGGNDCDFRWKEIAEDPTGDHQPNVPLPEFVELYREMIRRARSHGIRPILTNLPPLDSERFFNWWCGDLDKEAVMRWLGDVGNIYVWQERYSRAVERLAREENVPLVDVRGAFLDYGHLEQTLCADGTHPNTVGQGLITKAFQDFGRGLRLAGQTV
;
A
#
# COMPACT_ATOMS: atom_id res chain seq x y z
N GLY A 1 1.94 -2.94 -10.82
CA GLY A 1 3.08 -3.76 -10.30
C GLY A 1 3.59 -4.71 -11.37
N SER A 2 2.82 -5.70 -11.81
CA SER A 2 3.25 -6.78 -12.70
C SER A 2 3.91 -6.30 -14.00
N ARG A 3 3.29 -5.35 -14.73
CA ARG A 3 3.88 -4.78 -15.97
C ARG A 3 5.21 -4.05 -15.76
N LEU A 4 5.42 -3.47 -14.57
CA LEU A 4 6.69 -2.83 -14.23
C LEU A 4 7.76 -3.89 -14.01
N LEU A 5 7.44 -4.93 -13.25
CA LEU A 5 8.32 -6.08 -13.04
C LEU A 5 8.72 -6.71 -14.37
N ASP A 6 7.79 -6.94 -15.31
CA ASP A 6 8.08 -7.45 -16.66
C ASP A 6 9.14 -6.63 -17.37
N ARG A 7 8.97 -5.30 -17.35
CA ARG A 7 9.93 -4.39 -18.01
C ARG A 7 11.30 -4.41 -17.35
N MET A 8 11.36 -4.52 -16.01
CA MET A 8 12.62 -4.61 -15.27
C MET A 8 13.36 -5.92 -15.58
N LEU A 9 12.67 -7.04 -15.54
CA LEU A 9 13.23 -8.35 -15.82
C LEU A 9 13.72 -8.46 -17.29
N ALA A 10 12.93 -7.92 -18.23
CA ALA A 10 13.30 -7.91 -19.64
C ALA A 10 14.59 -7.09 -19.92
N ARG A 11 14.85 -6.05 -19.13
CA ARG A 11 16.07 -5.23 -19.27
C ARG A 11 17.31 -5.87 -18.65
N LYS A 12 17.17 -6.98 -17.94
CA LYS A 12 18.27 -7.70 -17.26
C LYS A 12 19.15 -6.77 -16.41
N LEU A 13 18.55 -5.79 -15.77
CA LEU A 13 19.28 -4.88 -14.89
C LEU A 13 19.81 -5.67 -13.68
N PRO A 14 21.07 -5.45 -13.29
CA PRO A 14 21.60 -6.09 -12.07
C PRO A 14 20.77 -5.59 -10.87
N CYS A 15 20.15 -6.53 -10.17
CA CYS A 15 19.29 -6.24 -9.02
C CYS A 15 19.34 -7.44 -8.06
N ASP A 16 19.91 -7.29 -6.88
CA ASP A 16 19.98 -8.35 -5.87
C ASP A 16 18.75 -8.34 -4.96
N MET A 17 18.14 -7.16 -4.76
CA MET A 17 16.98 -6.98 -3.92
C MET A 17 15.97 -6.04 -4.58
N MET A 18 14.68 -6.30 -4.35
CA MET A 18 13.59 -5.47 -4.84
C MET A 18 12.59 -5.17 -3.73
N VAL A 19 12.41 -3.90 -3.43
CA VAL A 19 11.33 -3.45 -2.56
C VAL A 19 10.05 -3.37 -3.38
N MET A 20 9.00 -4.00 -2.87
CA MET A 20 7.66 -4.02 -3.46
C MET A 20 6.71 -3.25 -2.56
N ASP A 21 6.23 -2.11 -3.06
CA ASP A 21 5.32 -1.18 -2.40
C ASP A 21 4.07 -1.01 -3.27
N PHE A 22 3.05 -1.81 -3.01
CA PHE A 22 1.79 -1.85 -3.76
C PHE A 22 0.61 -1.97 -2.81
N GLY A 23 -0.56 -1.53 -3.26
CA GLY A 23 -1.82 -1.66 -2.55
C GLY A 23 -2.60 -0.37 -2.43
N GLY A 24 -1.94 0.79 -2.34
CA GLY A 24 -2.61 2.08 -2.18
C GLY A 24 -3.58 2.39 -3.33
N ASN A 25 -3.11 2.29 -4.56
CA ASN A 25 -3.97 2.46 -5.74
C ASN A 25 -4.87 1.24 -6.01
N ASP A 26 -4.43 0.05 -5.59
CA ASP A 26 -5.18 -1.19 -5.83
C ASP A 26 -6.44 -1.26 -4.98
N CYS A 27 -6.40 -0.75 -3.74
CA CYS A 27 -7.54 -0.71 -2.82
C CYS A 27 -8.50 0.46 -3.07
N ASP A 28 -8.12 1.41 -3.91
CA ASP A 28 -8.90 2.60 -4.20
C ASP A 28 -10.05 2.29 -5.17
N PHE A 29 -11.05 3.16 -5.18
CA PHE A 29 -12.26 3.01 -5.97
C PHE A 29 -12.37 4.11 -7.04
N ARG A 30 -13.24 3.91 -8.01
CA ARG A 30 -13.61 4.89 -9.02
C ARG A 30 -14.71 5.80 -8.50
N TRP A 31 -14.37 6.74 -7.65
CA TRP A 31 -15.30 7.59 -6.91
C TRP A 31 -16.33 8.30 -7.80
N LYS A 32 -15.93 8.68 -9.02
CA LYS A 32 -16.84 9.28 -9.99
C LYS A 32 -17.96 8.30 -10.40
N GLU A 33 -17.61 7.05 -10.69
CA GLU A 33 -18.59 6.02 -11.05
C GLU A 33 -19.56 5.74 -9.88
N ILE A 34 -19.05 5.75 -8.65
CA ILE A 34 -19.87 5.62 -7.43
C ILE A 34 -20.84 6.81 -7.27
N ALA A 35 -20.38 8.04 -7.52
CA ALA A 35 -21.24 9.22 -7.45
C ALA A 35 -22.34 9.18 -8.50
N GLU A 36 -22.06 8.64 -9.69
CA GLU A 36 -23.03 8.49 -10.79
C GLU A 36 -24.02 7.35 -10.56
N ASP A 37 -23.62 6.26 -9.89
CA ASP A 37 -24.47 5.10 -9.54
C ASP A 37 -24.24 4.63 -8.10
N PRO A 38 -24.77 5.32 -7.09
CA PRO A 38 -24.52 5.02 -5.67
C PRO A 38 -25.18 3.72 -5.17
N THR A 39 -25.90 3.00 -6.02
CA THR A 39 -26.54 1.71 -5.71
C THR A 39 -25.86 0.54 -6.40
N GLY A 40 -24.88 0.82 -7.25
CA GLY A 40 -24.13 -0.18 -8.00
C GLY A 40 -23.20 -1.03 -7.12
N ASP A 41 -22.83 -2.19 -7.64
CA ASP A 41 -21.79 -3.06 -7.05
C ASP A 41 -20.41 -2.59 -7.53
N HIS A 42 -19.82 -1.66 -6.80
CA HIS A 42 -18.50 -1.12 -7.12
C HIS A 42 -17.41 -1.95 -6.47
N GLN A 43 -16.40 -2.30 -7.25
CA GLN A 43 -15.23 -3.02 -6.80
C GLN A 43 -14.01 -2.07 -6.73
N PRO A 44 -13.03 -2.33 -5.84
CA PRO A 44 -11.77 -1.59 -5.87
C PRO A 44 -11.04 -1.81 -7.21
N ASN A 45 -10.08 -0.95 -7.52
CA ASN A 45 -9.33 -1.02 -8.77
C ASN A 45 -8.72 -2.41 -9.03
N VAL A 46 -8.28 -3.09 -7.98
CA VAL A 46 -7.89 -4.51 -8.00
C VAL A 46 -8.52 -5.21 -6.80
N PRO A 47 -9.53 -6.08 -6.98
CA PRO A 47 -10.17 -6.79 -5.89
C PRO A 47 -9.16 -7.55 -5.01
N LEU A 48 -9.38 -7.57 -3.70
CA LEU A 48 -8.41 -8.09 -2.73
C LEU A 48 -7.92 -9.52 -3.03
N PRO A 49 -8.76 -10.50 -3.45
CA PRO A 49 -8.27 -11.82 -3.80
C PRO A 49 -7.32 -11.80 -5.02
N GLU A 50 -7.65 -11.01 -6.03
CA GLU A 50 -6.81 -10.82 -7.22
C GLU A 50 -5.49 -10.13 -6.87
N PHE A 51 -5.53 -9.08 -6.04
CA PHE A 51 -4.35 -8.39 -5.53
C PHE A 51 -3.37 -9.37 -4.84
N VAL A 52 -3.89 -10.24 -3.97
CA VAL A 52 -3.08 -11.25 -3.26
C VAL A 52 -2.39 -12.20 -4.24
N GLU A 53 -3.10 -12.71 -5.23
CA GLU A 53 -2.54 -13.65 -6.22
C GLU A 53 -1.51 -12.96 -7.13
N LEU A 54 -1.79 -11.74 -7.61
CA LEU A 54 -0.84 -10.96 -8.41
C LEU A 54 0.44 -10.65 -7.63
N TYR A 55 0.30 -10.31 -6.35
CA TYR A 55 1.44 -10.02 -5.48
C TYR A 55 2.29 -11.28 -5.24
N ARG A 56 1.65 -12.41 -4.96
CA ARG A 56 2.31 -13.72 -4.81
C ARG A 56 3.07 -14.12 -6.07
N GLU A 57 2.47 -13.90 -7.24
CA GLU A 57 3.13 -14.16 -8.52
C GLU A 57 4.37 -13.26 -8.72
N MET A 58 4.29 -11.96 -8.37
CA MET A 58 5.44 -11.06 -8.44
C MET A 58 6.59 -11.52 -7.53
N ILE A 59 6.29 -11.99 -6.32
CA ILE A 59 7.27 -12.56 -5.38
C ILE A 59 7.98 -13.77 -6.02
N ARG A 60 7.22 -14.73 -6.56
CA ARG A 60 7.78 -15.94 -7.20
C ARG A 60 8.65 -15.58 -8.39
N ARG A 61 8.23 -14.63 -9.21
CA ARG A 61 8.96 -14.18 -10.39
C ARG A 61 10.25 -13.46 -10.04
N ALA A 62 10.25 -12.60 -9.03
CA ALA A 62 11.48 -11.99 -8.53
C ALA A 62 12.48 -13.08 -8.11
N ARG A 63 12.04 -14.05 -7.29
CA ARG A 63 12.88 -15.16 -6.82
C ARG A 63 13.42 -16.03 -7.97
N SER A 64 12.62 -16.33 -8.98
CA SER A 64 13.06 -17.13 -10.14
C SER A 64 14.16 -16.44 -10.96
N HIS A 65 14.34 -15.13 -10.80
CA HIS A 65 15.43 -14.35 -11.40
C HIS A 65 16.57 -14.03 -10.42
N GLY A 66 16.60 -14.70 -9.25
CA GLY A 66 17.64 -14.49 -8.23
C GLY A 66 17.47 -13.20 -7.42
N ILE A 67 16.37 -12.49 -7.57
CA ILE A 67 16.09 -11.23 -6.88
C ILE A 67 15.40 -11.54 -5.55
N ARG A 68 15.90 -10.98 -4.45
CA ARG A 68 15.31 -11.09 -3.12
C ARG A 68 14.20 -10.04 -2.95
N PRO A 69 12.91 -10.42 -2.85
CA PRO A 69 11.83 -9.47 -2.60
C PRO A 69 11.84 -9.02 -1.14
N ILE A 70 11.48 -7.76 -0.92
CA ILE A 70 11.19 -7.14 0.37
C ILE A 70 9.84 -6.45 0.21
N LEU A 71 8.89 -6.67 1.12
CA LEU A 71 7.59 -6.02 1.06
C LEU A 71 7.54 -4.82 2.00
N THR A 72 6.67 -3.88 1.71
CA THR A 72 6.26 -2.83 2.64
C THR A 72 4.76 -2.95 2.88
N ASN A 73 4.31 -2.79 4.12
CA ASN A 73 2.90 -2.54 4.37
C ASN A 73 2.56 -1.07 4.07
N LEU A 74 1.27 -0.76 3.97
CA LEU A 74 0.81 0.56 3.54
C LEU A 74 0.88 1.56 4.70
N PRO A 75 1.37 2.80 4.49
CA PRO A 75 1.19 3.85 5.48
C PRO A 75 -0.32 4.06 5.70
N PRO A 76 -0.77 4.40 6.92
CA PRO A 76 -2.18 4.69 7.17
C PRO A 76 -2.62 5.95 6.41
N LEU A 77 -3.93 6.09 6.19
CA LEU A 77 -4.52 7.29 5.61
C LEU A 77 -5.50 7.97 6.59
N ASP A 78 -5.78 9.25 6.34
CA ASP A 78 -6.82 10.03 7.02
C ASP A 78 -8.08 10.02 6.14
N SER A 79 -9.09 9.26 6.55
CA SER A 79 -10.32 9.06 5.77
C SER A 79 -11.07 10.35 5.49
N GLU A 80 -11.13 11.27 6.46
CA GLU A 80 -11.85 12.54 6.31
C GLU A 80 -11.17 13.45 5.29
N ARG A 81 -9.85 13.61 5.38
CA ARG A 81 -9.07 14.35 4.38
C ARG A 81 -9.16 13.70 3.02
N PHE A 82 -9.00 12.37 2.95
CA PHE A 82 -9.12 11.61 1.71
C PHE A 82 -10.47 11.85 1.04
N PHE A 83 -11.56 11.68 1.77
CA PHE A 83 -12.91 11.88 1.26
C PHE A 83 -13.11 13.32 0.76
N ASN A 84 -12.70 14.31 1.55
CA ASN A 84 -12.85 15.71 1.19
C ASN A 84 -12.02 16.11 -0.03
N TRP A 85 -10.86 15.50 -0.22
CA TRP A 85 -9.97 15.78 -1.35
C TRP A 85 -10.45 15.10 -2.64
N TRP A 86 -10.64 13.78 -2.59
CA TRP A 86 -10.91 12.99 -3.79
C TRP A 86 -12.38 13.01 -4.21
N CYS A 87 -13.30 13.26 -3.29
CA CYS A 87 -14.72 13.40 -3.57
C CYS A 87 -15.20 14.86 -3.50
N GLY A 88 -14.27 15.83 -3.41
CA GLY A 88 -14.59 17.25 -3.20
C GLY A 88 -15.50 17.84 -4.26
N ASP A 89 -15.29 17.49 -5.51
CA ASP A 89 -16.04 17.97 -6.69
C ASP A 89 -17.15 17.01 -7.14
N LEU A 90 -17.40 15.92 -6.38
CA LEU A 90 -18.43 14.93 -6.69
C LEU A 90 -19.68 15.17 -5.84
N ASP A 91 -20.78 14.48 -6.22
CA ASP A 91 -21.97 14.37 -5.35
C ASP A 91 -21.60 13.56 -4.09
N LYS A 92 -21.20 14.26 -3.05
CA LYS A 92 -20.79 13.66 -1.77
C LYS A 92 -21.92 12.89 -1.08
N GLU A 93 -23.17 13.30 -1.27
CA GLU A 93 -24.31 12.58 -0.69
C GLU A 93 -24.51 11.25 -1.40
N ALA A 94 -24.35 11.22 -2.74
CA ALA A 94 -24.38 9.99 -3.51
C ALA A 94 -23.23 9.05 -3.10
N VAL A 95 -22.00 9.55 -3.00
CA VAL A 95 -20.85 8.76 -2.53
C VAL A 95 -21.11 8.22 -1.12
N MET A 96 -21.61 9.04 -0.19
CA MET A 96 -21.90 8.62 1.19
C MET A 96 -23.04 7.59 1.26
N ARG A 97 -24.03 7.63 0.38
CA ARG A 97 -25.07 6.58 0.33
C ARG A 97 -24.47 5.20 0.06
N TRP A 98 -23.48 5.13 -0.84
CA TRP A 98 -22.79 3.88 -1.14
C TRP A 98 -21.76 3.51 -0.04
N LEU A 99 -20.97 4.47 0.40
CA LEU A 99 -19.87 4.28 1.35
C LEU A 99 -20.38 3.93 2.76
N GLY A 100 -21.50 4.51 3.17
CA GLY A 100 -22.12 4.36 4.49
C GLY A 100 -21.43 5.16 5.59
N ASP A 101 -20.12 5.00 5.74
CA ASP A 101 -19.29 5.70 6.74
C ASP A 101 -17.92 6.04 6.15
N VAL A 102 -17.43 7.25 6.40
CA VAL A 102 -16.12 7.71 5.89
C VAL A 102 -14.97 6.82 6.38
N GLY A 103 -15.08 6.29 7.60
CA GLY A 103 -14.10 5.35 8.16
C GLY A 103 -13.91 4.07 7.33
N ASN A 104 -14.88 3.70 6.49
CA ASN A 104 -14.74 2.54 5.59
C ASN A 104 -13.57 2.69 4.59
N ILE A 105 -13.19 3.91 4.23
CA ILE A 105 -12.02 4.18 3.38
C ILE A 105 -10.76 3.65 4.07
N TYR A 106 -10.59 3.93 5.37
CA TYR A 106 -9.48 3.38 6.15
C TYR A 106 -9.56 1.85 6.26
N VAL A 107 -10.74 1.33 6.56
CA VAL A 107 -10.95 -0.13 6.73
C VAL A 107 -10.57 -0.89 5.44
N TRP A 108 -10.92 -0.37 4.27
CA TRP A 108 -10.55 -1.01 3.01
C TRP A 108 -9.05 -0.99 2.76
N GLN A 109 -8.40 0.14 2.98
CA GLN A 109 -6.94 0.22 2.86
C GLN A 109 -6.25 -0.70 3.87
N GLU A 110 -6.74 -0.76 5.11
CA GLU A 110 -6.23 -1.66 6.15
C GLU A 110 -6.30 -3.13 5.72
N ARG A 111 -7.35 -3.55 5.03
CA ARG A 111 -7.48 -4.93 4.53
C ARG A 111 -6.35 -5.29 3.56
N TYR A 112 -5.92 -4.35 2.70
CA TYR A 112 -4.79 -4.56 1.79
C TYR A 112 -3.46 -4.55 2.54
N SER A 113 -3.25 -3.62 3.46
CA SER A 113 -2.07 -3.59 4.32
C SER A 113 -1.89 -4.92 5.08
N ARG A 114 -2.97 -5.42 5.70
CA ARG A 114 -2.99 -6.72 6.38
C ARG A 114 -2.77 -7.90 5.44
N ALA A 115 -3.21 -7.81 4.20
CA ALA A 115 -2.96 -8.85 3.19
C ALA A 115 -1.47 -8.91 2.83
N VAL A 116 -0.79 -7.76 2.68
CA VAL A 116 0.66 -7.71 2.45
C VAL A 116 1.42 -8.31 3.63
N GLU A 117 1.07 -7.98 4.87
CA GLU A 117 1.69 -8.56 6.07
C GLU A 117 1.52 -10.08 6.13
N ARG A 118 0.33 -10.57 5.78
CA ARG A 118 0.05 -12.00 5.71
C ARG A 118 0.88 -12.68 4.62
N LEU A 119 0.93 -12.09 3.41
CA LEU A 119 1.77 -12.58 2.32
C LEU A 119 3.25 -12.64 2.72
N ALA A 120 3.77 -11.62 3.39
CA ALA A 120 5.15 -11.61 3.88
C ALA A 120 5.44 -12.83 4.76
N ARG A 121 4.52 -13.17 5.67
CA ARG A 121 4.66 -14.35 6.53
C ARG A 121 4.52 -15.66 5.76
N GLU A 122 3.47 -15.80 4.92
CA GLU A 122 3.17 -17.02 4.15
C GLU A 122 4.29 -17.35 3.16
N GLU A 123 4.83 -16.34 2.50
CA GLU A 123 5.88 -16.49 1.50
C GLU A 123 7.30 -16.41 2.11
N ASN A 124 7.41 -16.22 3.42
CA ASN A 124 8.70 -16.00 4.11
C ASN A 124 9.53 -14.90 3.41
N VAL A 125 8.93 -13.73 3.24
CA VAL A 125 9.53 -12.53 2.65
C VAL A 125 9.72 -11.48 3.74
N PRO A 126 10.88 -10.83 3.84
CA PRO A 126 11.07 -9.72 4.76
C PRO A 126 10.06 -8.59 4.52
N LEU A 127 9.57 -7.99 5.61
CA LEU A 127 8.63 -6.87 5.59
C LEU A 127 9.24 -5.65 6.28
N VAL A 128 9.18 -4.49 5.64
CA VAL A 128 9.43 -3.19 6.28
C VAL A 128 8.08 -2.70 6.82
N ASP A 129 7.98 -2.58 8.14
CA ASP A 129 6.76 -2.12 8.80
C ASP A 129 6.65 -0.58 8.76
N VAL A 130 6.26 -0.07 7.61
CA VAL A 130 6.02 1.35 7.40
C VAL A 130 4.81 1.81 8.23
N ARG A 131 3.73 1.01 8.24
CA ARG A 131 2.50 1.35 8.97
C ARG A 131 2.76 1.50 10.47
N GLY A 132 3.50 0.55 11.06
CA GLY A 132 3.89 0.62 12.47
C GLY A 132 4.60 1.92 12.79
N ALA A 133 5.55 2.36 11.97
CA ALA A 133 6.27 3.62 12.19
C ALA A 133 5.36 4.85 12.26
N PHE A 134 4.27 4.90 11.46
CA PHE A 134 3.29 5.98 11.52
C PHE A 134 2.40 5.87 12.77
N LEU A 135 1.95 4.66 13.10
CA LEU A 135 1.09 4.43 14.28
C LEU A 135 1.84 4.73 15.59
N ASP A 136 3.11 4.34 15.66
CA ASP A 136 3.97 4.63 16.82
C ASP A 136 4.25 6.13 16.99
N TYR A 137 4.27 6.90 15.90
CA TYR A 137 4.40 8.35 15.96
C TYR A 137 3.17 9.01 16.59
N GLY A 138 1.98 8.44 16.41
CA GLY A 138 0.74 8.78 17.12
C GLY A 138 0.03 10.05 16.67
N HIS A 139 0.56 10.81 15.72
CA HIS A 139 0.02 12.06 15.20
C HIS A 139 -0.13 11.99 13.67
N LEU A 140 -1.04 11.14 13.22
CA LEU A 140 -1.23 10.86 11.79
C LEU A 140 -1.50 12.12 10.96
N GLU A 141 -2.25 13.06 11.53
CA GLU A 141 -2.60 14.34 10.89
C GLU A 141 -1.38 15.20 10.53
N GLN A 142 -0.23 14.98 11.19
CA GLN A 142 1.02 15.70 10.96
C GLN A 142 1.91 15.01 9.91
N THR A 143 1.58 13.79 9.50
CA THR A 143 2.44 12.95 8.65
C THR A 143 1.99 12.88 7.21
N LEU A 144 0.79 13.38 6.90
CA LEU A 144 0.16 13.29 5.58
C LEU A 144 0.01 14.66 4.94
N CYS A 145 -0.02 14.67 3.61
CA CYS A 145 -0.40 15.82 2.81
C CYS A 145 -1.88 16.16 2.98
N ALA A 146 -2.32 17.26 2.37
CA ALA A 146 -3.72 17.71 2.43
C ALA A 146 -4.72 16.67 1.87
N ASP A 147 -4.27 15.81 0.98
CA ASP A 147 -5.09 14.75 0.37
C ASP A 147 -5.38 13.55 1.31
N GLY A 148 -4.79 13.53 2.49
CA GLY A 148 -5.01 12.51 3.51
C GLY A 148 -4.40 11.14 3.21
N THR A 149 -3.62 10.98 2.14
CA THR A 149 -3.05 9.68 1.75
C THR A 149 -1.55 9.71 1.47
N HIS A 150 -1.03 10.76 0.86
CA HIS A 150 0.39 10.83 0.57
C HIS A 150 1.19 11.34 1.76
N PRO A 151 2.29 10.66 2.14
CA PRO A 151 3.19 11.11 3.20
C PRO A 151 3.83 12.46 2.85
N ASN A 152 3.76 13.41 3.78
CA ASN A 152 4.49 14.68 3.71
C ASN A 152 5.95 14.49 4.18
N THR A 153 6.70 15.59 4.37
CA THR A 153 8.10 15.53 4.81
C THR A 153 8.29 14.75 6.11
N VAL A 154 7.37 14.88 7.09
CA VAL A 154 7.42 14.12 8.35
C VAL A 154 7.18 12.64 8.07
N GLY A 155 6.13 12.30 7.30
CA GLY A 155 5.83 10.93 6.92
C GLY A 155 6.96 10.27 6.12
N GLN A 156 7.61 11.00 5.21
CA GLN A 156 8.80 10.51 4.49
C GLN A 156 9.97 10.22 5.45
N GLY A 157 10.12 11.02 6.50
CA GLY A 157 11.08 10.78 7.57
C GLY A 157 10.80 9.46 8.31
N LEU A 158 9.52 9.17 8.59
CA LEU A 158 9.11 7.91 9.24
C LEU A 158 9.39 6.70 8.34
N ILE A 159 9.07 6.80 7.05
CA ILE A 159 9.40 5.75 6.07
C ILE A 159 10.91 5.50 6.05
N THR A 160 11.70 6.57 5.95
CA THR A 160 13.17 6.48 5.96
C THR A 160 13.67 5.77 7.22
N LYS A 161 13.11 6.12 8.39
CA LYS A 161 13.46 5.48 9.65
C LYS A 161 13.10 3.98 9.65
N ALA A 162 11.92 3.61 9.17
CA ALA A 162 11.50 2.21 9.06
C ALA A 162 12.49 1.38 8.22
N PHE A 163 12.93 1.91 7.08
CA PHE A 163 13.94 1.25 6.24
C PHE A 163 15.31 1.17 6.91
N GLN A 164 15.74 2.20 7.64
CA GLN A 164 17.00 2.19 8.39
C GLN A 164 16.98 1.15 9.52
N ASP A 165 15.87 1.06 10.26
CA ASP A 165 15.70 0.09 11.33
C ASP A 165 15.68 -1.34 10.79
N PHE A 166 14.96 -1.56 9.69
CA PHE A 166 14.96 -2.83 8.96
C PHE A 166 16.38 -3.23 8.52
N GLY A 167 17.15 -2.33 7.88
CA GLY A 167 18.51 -2.59 7.45
C GLY A 167 19.48 -2.87 8.60
N ARG A 168 19.28 -2.24 9.77
CA ARG A 168 20.02 -2.56 10.99
C ARG A 168 19.70 -3.98 11.48
N GLY A 169 18.43 -4.36 11.47
CA GLY A 169 18.00 -5.71 11.83
C GLY A 169 18.62 -6.80 10.96
N LEU A 170 18.68 -6.58 9.63
CA LEU A 170 19.31 -7.53 8.71
C LEU A 170 20.81 -7.73 9.01
N ARG A 171 21.55 -6.66 9.30
CA ARG A 171 22.97 -6.75 9.66
C ARG A 171 23.20 -7.50 10.96
N LEU A 172 22.38 -7.27 11.97
CA LEU A 172 22.47 -7.98 13.26
C LEU A 172 22.15 -9.48 13.12
N ALA A 173 21.28 -9.85 12.17
CA ALA A 173 20.97 -11.24 11.86
C ALA A 173 22.03 -11.93 10.98
N GLY A 174 23.14 -11.26 10.63
CA GLY A 174 24.20 -11.82 9.77
C GLY A 174 23.80 -11.99 8.31
N GLN A 175 22.70 -11.39 7.90
CA GLN A 175 22.26 -11.35 6.51
C GLN A 175 22.92 -10.15 5.83
N THR A 176 23.82 -10.41 4.89
CA THR A 176 24.43 -9.36 4.06
C THR A 176 23.35 -8.69 3.22
N VAL A 177 23.25 -7.37 3.31
CA VAL A 177 22.38 -6.53 2.48
C VAL A 177 22.94 -6.46 1.07
#